data_bd89038284325cd71e1890491efdd3bc
#
_entry.id   bd89038284325cd71e1890491efdd3bc
#
_cell.length_a   1.000
_cell.length_b   1.000
_cell.length_c   1.000
_cell.angle_alpha   90.00
_cell.angle_beta   90.00
_cell.angle_gamma   90.00
#
_symmetry.space_group_name_H-M   'P 1'
#
loop_
_entity.id
_entity.type
_entity.pdbx_description
1 polymer ?
#
loop_
_entity_poly.entity_id
_entity_poly.type
_entity_poly.pdbx_seq_one_letter_code
_entity_poly.pdbx_strand_id
1 'polypeptide(L)'
;MKQKLLGMLLLGFASGLPYMLVFSTLSAWLRDVGISLTEIGFFSWLVLTYSLKFLWAPLVDRYSIPLFGRLGKRKGWILFCQFMILIALLGMSASDPIKSLQFLAIFAFLAAFFGSVQDIAIDALRIEIADNQDQGNLAASYQLGYRIAILVATSLALIFADQLDWRHVYQFMSILMIVGMLGVIISHEPINKEIAILRMDEALLLSFKDFFHRFGIWTAALLLLLISTYRLTDIVMGPMAMPFYLDMGFTKTEIGALVKTVALAASIAGFFVGGYLIKNLLLTTALLAGGAAVLVTNLFFALVANLDANLSLLSLIVGLDSFAAGLVGTINIAFLTSLVSKKYTAVQYAMLTSFMMLPGKFFSGFSGVIADYYVSISSLQTGWAYFFYTTSAMSIPALLLIMVYKNSHATHSS
;
A
#
# COMPACT_ATOMS: atom_id res chain seq x y z
N MET A 1 4.37 -19.85 -22.05
CA MET A 1 3.37 -19.12 -21.24
C MET A 1 3.25 -19.66 -19.81
N LYS A 2 2.88 -20.93 -19.55
CA LYS A 2 2.68 -21.47 -18.18
C LYS A 2 3.85 -21.20 -17.23
N GLN A 3 5.09 -21.37 -17.67
CA GLN A 3 6.28 -21.13 -16.86
C GLN A 3 6.47 -19.64 -16.51
N LYS A 4 6.17 -18.72 -17.44
CA LYS A 4 6.22 -17.28 -17.19
C LYS A 4 5.15 -16.87 -16.17
N LEU A 5 3.93 -17.42 -16.27
CA LEU A 5 2.85 -17.16 -15.31
C LEU A 5 3.22 -17.65 -13.90
N LEU A 6 3.74 -18.88 -13.78
CA LEU A 6 4.17 -19.43 -12.50
C LEU A 6 5.30 -18.59 -11.90
N GLY A 7 6.31 -18.21 -12.70
CA GLY A 7 7.37 -17.31 -12.24
C GLY A 7 6.83 -15.99 -11.71
N MET A 8 5.89 -15.34 -12.43
CA MET A 8 5.28 -14.09 -11.99
C MET A 8 4.42 -14.25 -10.73
N LEU A 9 3.73 -15.36 -10.55
CA LEU A 9 2.98 -15.65 -9.33
C LEU A 9 3.90 -15.72 -8.12
N LEU A 10 5.01 -16.47 -8.22
CA LEU A 10 5.98 -16.62 -7.13
C LEU A 10 6.73 -15.31 -6.83
N LEU A 11 7.04 -14.53 -7.87
CA LEU A 11 7.64 -13.20 -7.71
C LEU A 11 6.66 -12.19 -7.10
N GLY A 12 5.38 -12.26 -7.46
CA GLY A 12 4.32 -11.47 -6.83
C GLY A 12 4.18 -11.79 -5.35
N PHE A 13 4.28 -13.07 -4.98
CA PHE A 13 4.30 -13.49 -3.58
C PHE A 13 5.50 -12.87 -2.83
N ALA A 14 6.70 -12.94 -3.41
CA ALA A 14 7.90 -12.35 -2.81
C ALA A 14 7.85 -10.82 -2.67
N SER A 15 7.06 -10.15 -3.50
CA SER A 15 6.83 -8.70 -3.41
C SER A 15 5.86 -8.32 -2.28
N GLY A 16 4.75 -9.02 -2.15
CA GLY A 16 3.73 -8.72 -1.16
C GLY A 16 4.11 -9.08 0.27
N LEU A 17 4.94 -10.12 0.45
CA LEU A 17 5.30 -10.64 1.76
C LEU A 17 6.03 -9.60 2.65
N PRO A 18 7.18 -9.03 2.23
CA PRO A 18 7.91 -8.06 3.06
C PRO A 18 7.13 -6.78 3.29
N TYR A 19 6.33 -6.33 2.32
CA TYR A 19 5.53 -5.12 2.46
C TYR A 19 4.60 -5.18 3.67
N MET A 20 3.82 -6.26 3.82
CA MET A 20 2.90 -6.41 4.94
C MET A 20 3.62 -6.69 6.25
N LEU A 21 4.74 -7.41 6.23
CA LEU A 21 5.54 -7.70 7.42
C LEU A 21 6.18 -6.46 8.04
N VAL A 22 6.56 -5.46 7.22
CA VAL A 22 7.14 -4.19 7.72
C VAL A 22 6.10 -3.11 7.96
N PHE A 23 4.83 -3.32 7.62
CA PHE A 23 3.77 -2.36 7.82
C PHE A 23 2.72 -2.88 8.82
N SER A 24 1.71 -3.59 8.37
CA SER A 24 0.55 -3.98 9.18
C SER A 24 0.91 -4.96 10.30
N THR A 25 1.69 -5.99 9.97
CA THR A 25 2.09 -7.02 10.93
C THR A 25 3.09 -6.49 11.96
N LEU A 26 4.01 -5.62 11.53
CA LEU A 26 4.92 -4.94 12.45
C LEU A 26 4.16 -4.03 13.42
N SER A 27 3.16 -3.28 12.95
CA SER A 27 2.33 -2.45 13.84
C SER A 27 1.60 -3.28 14.89
N ALA A 28 1.11 -4.46 14.52
CA ALA A 28 0.52 -5.41 15.47
C ALA A 28 1.56 -5.91 16.49
N TRP A 29 2.75 -6.34 16.02
CA TRP A 29 3.81 -6.80 16.93
C TRP A 29 4.24 -5.72 17.92
N LEU A 30 4.51 -4.51 17.44
CA LEU A 30 4.94 -3.39 18.28
C LEU A 30 3.88 -3.07 19.34
N ARG A 31 2.59 -3.07 18.97
CA ARG A 31 1.51 -2.82 19.94
C ARG A 31 1.34 -3.95 20.94
N ASP A 32 1.43 -5.19 20.49
CA ASP A 32 1.32 -6.40 21.33
C ASP A 32 2.39 -6.43 22.45
N VAL A 33 3.58 -5.89 22.18
CA VAL A 33 4.66 -5.78 23.18
C VAL A 33 4.68 -4.45 23.94
N GLY A 34 3.67 -3.59 23.76
CA GLY A 34 3.48 -2.36 24.53
C GLY A 34 4.24 -1.14 24.03
N ILE A 35 4.73 -1.13 22.80
CA ILE A 35 5.34 0.06 22.18
C ILE A 35 4.26 1.15 21.99
N SER A 36 4.66 2.41 22.16
CA SER A 36 3.76 3.57 22.06
C SER A 36 3.17 3.72 20.64
N LEU A 37 1.96 4.26 20.54
CA LEU A 37 1.33 4.52 19.24
C LEU A 37 2.14 5.53 18.43
N THR A 38 2.78 6.48 19.08
CA THR A 38 3.70 7.45 18.47
C THR A 38 4.85 6.76 17.73
N GLU A 39 5.53 5.83 18.38
CA GLU A 39 6.64 5.09 17.77
C GLU A 39 6.13 4.21 16.61
N ILE A 40 4.98 3.54 16.78
CA ILE A 40 4.35 2.76 15.72
C ILE A 40 3.99 3.65 14.52
N GLY A 41 3.48 4.85 14.76
CA GLY A 41 3.22 5.83 13.72
C GLY A 41 4.46 6.16 12.90
N PHE A 42 5.60 6.43 13.54
CA PHE A 42 6.87 6.71 12.85
C PHE A 42 7.38 5.52 12.03
N PHE A 43 7.15 4.28 12.48
CA PHE A 43 7.47 3.10 11.67
C PHE A 43 6.71 3.07 10.35
N SER A 44 5.55 3.72 10.23
CA SER A 44 4.83 3.82 8.95
C SER A 44 5.62 4.55 7.87
N TRP A 45 6.61 5.39 8.22
CA TRP A 45 7.50 6.03 7.25
C TRP A 45 8.40 5.06 6.49
N LEU A 46 8.59 3.84 6.97
CA LEU A 46 9.29 2.79 6.22
C LEU A 46 8.63 2.54 4.85
N VAL A 47 7.32 2.72 4.77
CA VAL A 47 6.56 2.56 3.51
C VAL A 47 6.87 3.67 2.49
N LEU A 48 7.47 4.80 2.91
CA LEU A 48 7.92 5.84 1.98
C LEU A 48 8.97 5.32 1.00
N THR A 49 9.78 4.32 1.38
CA THR A 49 10.75 3.68 0.48
C THR A 49 10.08 3.18 -0.80
N TYR A 50 8.88 2.61 -0.71
CA TYR A 50 8.13 2.15 -1.87
C TYR A 50 7.58 3.28 -2.74
N SER A 51 7.30 4.46 -2.17
CA SER A 51 6.85 5.63 -2.93
C SER A 51 8.01 6.39 -3.56
N LEU A 52 9.19 6.32 -2.95
CA LEU A 52 10.42 6.96 -3.41
C LEU A 52 11.27 6.04 -4.31
N LYS A 53 10.74 4.86 -4.67
CA LYS A 53 11.48 3.86 -5.47
C LYS A 53 12.05 4.41 -6.80
N PHE A 54 11.48 5.48 -7.34
CA PHE A 54 11.98 6.14 -8.54
C PHE A 54 13.41 6.72 -8.35
N LEU A 55 13.84 7.01 -7.12
CA LEU A 55 15.17 7.55 -6.85
C LEU A 55 16.28 6.51 -7.09
N TRP A 56 16.00 5.23 -6.84
CA TRP A 56 16.97 4.14 -7.05
C TRP A 56 16.67 3.26 -8.26
N ALA A 57 15.56 3.50 -8.96
CA ALA A 57 15.27 2.81 -10.21
C ALA A 57 16.41 2.94 -11.24
N PRO A 58 17.08 4.11 -11.42
CA PRO A 58 18.20 4.22 -12.34
C PRO A 58 19.39 3.31 -11.99
N LEU A 59 19.59 2.97 -10.72
CA LEU A 59 20.66 2.04 -10.30
C LEU A 59 20.37 0.63 -10.82
N VAL A 60 19.11 0.18 -10.69
CA VAL A 60 18.65 -1.14 -11.17
C VAL A 60 18.72 -1.24 -12.69
N ASP A 61 18.50 -0.10 -13.39
CA ASP A 61 18.54 -0.06 -14.84
C ASP A 61 19.95 0.06 -15.39
N ARG A 62 20.87 0.68 -14.67
CA ARG A 62 22.22 0.95 -15.16
C ARG A 62 23.21 -0.15 -14.79
N TYR A 63 23.16 -0.67 -13.57
CA TYR A 63 24.17 -1.57 -13.02
C TYR A 63 23.68 -3.03 -12.95
N SER A 64 24.63 -3.96 -13.06
CA SER A 64 24.44 -5.38 -12.76
C SER A 64 25.11 -5.68 -11.42
N ILE A 65 24.45 -6.48 -10.57
CA ILE A 65 25.01 -6.86 -9.26
C ILE A 65 26.19 -7.84 -9.47
N PRO A 66 27.38 -7.58 -8.90
CA PRO A 66 28.48 -8.54 -8.92
C PRO A 66 28.02 -9.89 -8.37
N LEU A 67 28.55 -10.99 -8.89
CA LEU A 67 28.22 -12.39 -8.57
C LEU A 67 26.80 -12.79 -9.01
N PHE A 68 25.72 -12.11 -8.56
CA PHE A 68 24.34 -12.42 -8.91
C PHE A 68 23.99 -12.09 -10.37
N GLY A 69 24.66 -11.12 -10.96
CA GLY A 69 24.48 -10.72 -12.36
C GLY A 69 24.86 -11.79 -13.40
N ARG A 70 25.52 -12.87 -12.97
CA ARG A 70 25.76 -14.06 -13.82
C ARG A 70 24.48 -14.78 -14.22
N LEU A 71 23.40 -14.62 -13.43
CA LEU A 71 22.06 -15.15 -13.74
C LEU A 71 21.26 -14.25 -14.69
N GLY A 72 21.82 -13.10 -15.08
CA GLY A 72 21.18 -12.03 -15.80
C GLY A 72 21.00 -10.78 -14.95
N LYS A 73 20.78 -9.64 -15.60
CA LYS A 73 20.69 -8.35 -14.91
C LYS A 73 19.48 -8.26 -13.99
N ARG A 74 18.29 -8.56 -14.51
CA ARG A 74 17.02 -8.48 -13.74
C ARG A 74 16.95 -9.55 -12.67
N LYS A 75 17.23 -10.79 -13.03
CA LYS A 75 17.28 -11.92 -12.09
C LYS A 75 18.31 -11.70 -10.99
N GLY A 76 19.46 -11.15 -11.32
CA GLY A 76 20.53 -10.85 -10.36
C GLY A 76 20.09 -9.83 -9.31
N TRP A 77 19.42 -8.74 -9.71
CA TRP A 77 18.86 -7.77 -8.78
C TRP A 77 17.77 -8.38 -7.88
N ILE A 78 16.82 -9.12 -8.48
CA ILE A 78 15.72 -9.74 -7.72
C ILE A 78 16.28 -10.70 -6.67
N LEU A 79 17.17 -11.61 -7.05
CA LEU A 79 17.73 -12.62 -6.14
C LEU A 79 18.57 -11.98 -5.02
N PHE A 80 19.37 -10.96 -5.33
CA PHE A 80 20.13 -10.19 -4.34
C PHE A 80 19.18 -9.53 -3.33
N CYS A 81 18.14 -8.84 -3.81
CA CYS A 81 17.17 -8.20 -2.93
C CYS A 81 16.43 -9.22 -2.05
N GLN A 82 16.02 -10.36 -2.60
CA GLN A 82 15.36 -11.44 -1.83
C GLN A 82 16.26 -11.99 -0.74
N PHE A 83 17.56 -12.16 -1.02
CA PHE A 83 18.54 -12.56 -0.02
C PHE A 83 18.69 -11.51 1.09
N MET A 84 18.76 -10.23 0.73
CA MET A 84 18.84 -9.13 1.69
C MET A 84 17.56 -9.00 2.52
N ILE A 85 16.38 -9.20 1.93
CA ILE A 85 15.10 -9.23 2.63
C ILE A 85 15.05 -10.39 3.63
N LEU A 86 15.48 -11.57 3.22
CA LEU A 86 15.55 -12.74 4.11
C LEU A 86 16.42 -12.43 5.33
N ILE A 87 17.64 -11.89 5.13
CA ILE A 87 18.54 -11.49 6.23
C ILE A 87 17.88 -10.41 7.10
N ALA A 88 17.21 -9.42 6.50
CA ALA A 88 16.54 -8.35 7.23
C ALA A 88 15.38 -8.89 8.09
N LEU A 89 14.56 -9.78 7.58
CA LEU A 89 13.48 -10.43 8.34
C LEU A 89 14.03 -11.33 9.47
N LEU A 90 15.14 -12.04 9.25
CA LEU A 90 15.84 -12.77 10.31
C LEU A 90 16.41 -11.80 11.36
N GLY A 91 16.96 -10.66 10.95
CA GLY A 91 17.39 -9.62 11.87
C GLY A 91 16.24 -9.05 12.70
N MET A 92 15.08 -8.81 12.07
CA MET A 92 13.86 -8.45 12.81
C MET A 92 13.47 -9.53 13.81
N SER A 93 13.49 -10.80 13.42
CA SER A 93 13.17 -11.92 14.32
C SER A 93 14.11 -12.03 15.53
N ALA A 94 15.35 -11.63 15.38
CA ALA A 94 16.36 -11.63 16.45
C ALA A 94 16.28 -10.35 17.32
N SER A 95 15.49 -9.35 16.91
CA SER A 95 15.34 -8.08 17.62
C SER A 95 14.36 -8.25 18.79
N ASP A 96 14.64 -7.51 19.87
CA ASP A 96 13.71 -7.31 20.98
C ASP A 96 13.30 -5.84 20.99
N PRO A 97 12.05 -5.52 20.59
CA PRO A 97 11.59 -4.13 20.47
C PRO A 97 11.68 -3.33 21.79
N ILE A 98 11.50 -4.01 22.92
CA ILE A 98 11.55 -3.37 24.25
C ILE A 98 12.98 -2.98 24.61
N LYS A 99 13.96 -3.83 24.27
CA LYS A 99 15.37 -3.57 24.58
C LYS A 99 16.04 -2.60 23.59
N SER A 100 15.72 -2.75 22.31
CA SER A 100 16.34 -1.95 21.24
C SER A 100 15.44 -1.79 20.02
N LEU A 101 14.55 -0.82 20.11
CA LEU A 101 13.65 -0.45 19.00
C LEU A 101 14.44 0.01 17.76
N GLN A 102 15.61 0.65 17.97
CA GLN A 102 16.49 1.12 16.88
C GLN A 102 17.03 -0.05 16.04
N PHE A 103 17.42 -1.15 16.70
CA PHE A 103 17.91 -2.34 16.00
C PHE A 103 16.82 -2.95 15.10
N LEU A 104 15.60 -3.07 15.62
CA LEU A 104 14.44 -3.49 14.84
C LEU A 104 14.17 -2.53 13.67
N ALA A 105 14.24 -1.21 13.89
CA ALA A 105 14.00 -0.20 12.86
C ALA A 105 15.00 -0.29 11.70
N ILE A 106 16.27 -0.57 11.98
CA ILE A 106 17.29 -0.76 10.94
C ILE A 106 16.93 -1.95 10.05
N PHE A 107 16.59 -3.11 10.62
CA PHE A 107 16.23 -4.28 9.83
C PHE A 107 14.89 -4.12 9.11
N ALA A 108 13.92 -3.47 9.73
CA ALA A 108 12.66 -3.14 9.08
C ALA A 108 12.86 -2.17 7.89
N PHE A 109 13.74 -1.17 8.03
CA PHE A 109 14.15 -0.29 6.94
C PHE A 109 14.83 -1.06 5.80
N LEU A 110 15.77 -1.96 6.12
CA LEU A 110 16.45 -2.78 5.11
C LEU A 110 15.45 -3.67 4.36
N ALA A 111 14.50 -4.31 5.07
CA ALA A 111 13.45 -5.11 4.45
C ALA A 111 12.57 -4.26 3.51
N ALA A 112 12.15 -3.06 3.94
CA ALA A 112 11.36 -2.15 3.13
C ALA A 112 12.14 -1.61 1.92
N PHE A 113 13.40 -1.22 2.10
CA PHE A 113 14.26 -0.70 1.05
C PHE A 113 14.52 -1.75 -0.04
N PHE A 114 15.01 -2.93 0.34
CA PHE A 114 15.26 -4.01 -0.63
C PHE A 114 13.96 -4.54 -1.22
N GLY A 115 12.84 -4.53 -0.50
CA GLY A 115 11.51 -4.81 -1.04
C GLY A 115 11.13 -3.85 -2.17
N SER A 116 11.35 -2.56 -1.97
CA SER A 116 11.07 -1.55 -2.99
C SER A 116 11.98 -1.64 -4.22
N VAL A 117 13.26 -2.00 -4.03
CA VAL A 117 14.22 -2.25 -5.12
C VAL A 117 13.85 -3.52 -5.89
N GLN A 118 13.46 -4.59 -5.17
CA GLN A 118 12.96 -5.82 -5.76
C GLN A 118 11.76 -5.57 -6.68
N ASP A 119 10.79 -4.74 -6.23
CA ASP A 119 9.61 -4.41 -7.02
C ASP A 119 9.96 -3.77 -8.35
N ILE A 120 10.94 -2.86 -8.37
CA ILE A 120 11.43 -2.24 -9.62
C ILE A 120 11.96 -3.31 -10.58
N ALA A 121 12.80 -4.22 -10.07
CA ALA A 121 13.41 -5.25 -10.89
C ALA A 121 12.40 -6.27 -11.42
N ILE A 122 11.37 -6.63 -10.61
CA ILE A 122 10.29 -7.53 -11.02
C ILE A 122 9.39 -6.85 -12.06
N ASP A 123 9.02 -5.58 -11.87
CA ASP A 123 8.22 -4.83 -12.83
C ASP A 123 8.94 -4.74 -14.19
N ALA A 124 10.24 -4.45 -14.18
CA ALA A 124 11.06 -4.42 -15.39
C ALA A 124 11.13 -5.81 -16.06
N LEU A 125 11.40 -6.87 -15.27
CA LEU A 125 11.42 -8.25 -15.78
C LEU A 125 10.07 -8.59 -16.45
N ARG A 126 8.94 -8.30 -15.80
CA ARG A 126 7.58 -8.57 -16.31
C ARG A 126 7.34 -7.92 -17.68
N ILE A 127 7.76 -6.66 -17.82
CA ILE A 127 7.59 -5.89 -19.07
C ILE A 127 8.48 -6.48 -20.18
N GLU A 128 9.70 -6.85 -19.85
CA GLU A 128 10.72 -7.24 -20.81
C GLU A 128 10.56 -8.69 -21.33
N ILE A 129 9.91 -9.60 -20.54
CA ILE A 129 9.82 -11.04 -20.90
C ILE A 129 8.63 -11.39 -21.81
N ALA A 130 7.71 -10.47 -22.08
CA ALA A 130 6.50 -10.78 -22.82
C ALA A 130 6.08 -9.68 -23.79
N ASP A 131 5.43 -10.11 -24.87
CA ASP A 131 4.79 -9.21 -25.82
C ASP A 131 3.53 -8.58 -25.22
N ASN A 132 3.03 -7.48 -25.83
CA ASN A 132 1.91 -6.69 -25.33
C ASN A 132 0.65 -7.53 -25.08
N GLN A 133 0.42 -8.59 -25.86
CA GLN A 133 -0.77 -9.47 -25.73
C GLN A 133 -0.75 -10.30 -24.43
N ASP A 134 0.42 -10.62 -23.92
CA ASP A 134 0.62 -11.45 -22.72
C ASP A 134 0.79 -10.66 -21.43
N GLN A 135 0.99 -9.35 -21.51
CA GLN A 135 1.23 -8.48 -20.36
C GLN A 135 0.09 -8.52 -19.33
N GLY A 136 -1.15 -8.57 -19.79
CA GLY A 136 -2.32 -8.68 -18.92
C GLY A 136 -2.33 -9.95 -18.07
N ASN A 137 -2.00 -11.08 -18.69
CA ASN A 137 -1.93 -12.37 -17.98
C ASN A 137 -0.79 -12.43 -16.95
N LEU A 138 0.38 -11.86 -17.29
CA LEU A 138 1.51 -11.79 -16.36
C LEU A 138 1.21 -10.86 -15.18
N ALA A 139 0.60 -9.71 -15.43
CA ALA A 139 0.18 -8.78 -14.39
C ALA A 139 -0.86 -9.42 -13.45
N ALA A 140 -1.85 -10.15 -14.00
CA ALA A 140 -2.85 -10.87 -13.21
C ALA A 140 -2.21 -11.96 -12.34
N SER A 141 -1.26 -12.72 -12.89
CA SER A 141 -0.55 -13.78 -12.16
C SER A 141 0.31 -13.19 -11.02
N TYR A 142 1.05 -12.11 -11.29
CA TYR A 142 1.80 -11.36 -10.28
C TYR A 142 0.88 -10.85 -9.17
N GLN A 143 -0.24 -10.22 -9.53
CA GLN A 143 -1.19 -9.68 -8.57
C GLN A 143 -1.85 -10.76 -7.70
N LEU A 144 -2.11 -11.94 -8.26
CA LEU A 144 -2.61 -13.08 -7.50
C LEU A 144 -1.58 -13.52 -6.45
N GLY A 145 -0.31 -13.68 -6.84
CA GLY A 145 0.77 -14.00 -5.91
C GLY A 145 0.92 -12.97 -4.80
N TYR A 146 0.86 -11.68 -5.15
CA TYR A 146 0.90 -10.57 -4.22
C TYR A 146 -0.25 -10.64 -3.18
N ARG A 147 -1.48 -10.94 -3.62
CA ARG A 147 -2.62 -11.09 -2.71
C ARG A 147 -2.51 -12.30 -1.79
N ILE A 148 -1.99 -13.42 -2.28
CA ILE A 148 -1.70 -14.59 -1.43
C ILE A 148 -0.68 -14.21 -0.35
N ALA A 149 0.37 -13.47 -0.72
CA ALA A 149 1.37 -13.00 0.24
C ALA A 149 0.80 -12.06 1.31
N ILE A 150 -0.12 -11.16 0.94
CA ILE A 150 -0.84 -10.31 1.90
C ILE A 150 -1.56 -11.17 2.93
N LEU A 151 -2.32 -12.19 2.50
CA LEU A 151 -3.03 -13.07 3.42
C LEU A 151 -2.07 -13.86 4.34
N VAL A 152 -0.95 -14.32 3.81
CA VAL A 152 0.07 -15.02 4.59
C VAL A 152 0.75 -14.08 5.58
N ALA A 153 1.19 -12.91 5.13
CA ALA A 153 1.93 -11.97 5.95
C ALA A 153 1.07 -11.28 7.03
N THR A 154 -0.25 -11.19 6.82
CA THR A 154 -1.17 -10.61 7.81
C THR A 154 -1.92 -11.70 8.57
N SER A 155 -2.87 -12.39 7.94
CA SER A 155 -3.76 -13.33 8.62
C SER A 155 -3.01 -14.51 9.24
N LEU A 156 -2.16 -15.20 8.46
CA LEU A 156 -1.43 -16.37 8.97
C LEU A 156 -0.39 -15.95 10.02
N ALA A 157 0.29 -14.81 9.82
CA ALA A 157 1.25 -14.29 10.78
C ALA A 157 0.59 -13.97 12.13
N LEU A 158 -0.59 -13.35 12.15
CA LEU A 158 -1.33 -13.03 13.37
C LEU A 158 -1.83 -14.29 14.08
N ILE A 159 -2.36 -15.26 13.33
CA ILE A 159 -2.80 -16.55 13.90
C ILE A 159 -1.62 -17.28 14.56
N PHE A 160 -0.45 -17.28 13.93
CA PHE A 160 0.75 -17.86 14.51
C PHE A 160 1.24 -17.08 15.74
N ALA A 161 1.13 -15.74 15.73
CA ALA A 161 1.55 -14.89 16.83
C ALA A 161 0.67 -15.03 18.09
N ASP A 162 -0.50 -15.63 17.97
CA ASP A 162 -1.33 -16.02 19.14
C ASP A 162 -0.81 -17.27 19.85
N GLN A 163 -0.07 -18.12 19.15
CA GLN A 163 0.40 -19.42 19.64
C GLN A 163 1.91 -19.48 19.81
N LEU A 164 2.65 -18.62 19.10
CA LEU A 164 4.10 -18.59 19.04
C LEU A 164 4.61 -17.19 19.33
N ASP A 165 5.82 -17.07 19.85
CA ASP A 165 6.50 -15.79 19.97
C ASP A 165 6.72 -15.15 18.61
N TRP A 166 6.67 -13.82 18.53
CA TRP A 166 6.91 -13.04 17.31
C TRP A 166 8.23 -13.37 16.63
N ARG A 167 9.24 -13.77 17.41
CA ARG A 167 10.51 -14.26 16.89
C ARG A 167 10.32 -15.42 15.92
N HIS A 168 9.59 -16.45 16.32
CA HIS A 168 9.33 -17.63 15.50
C HIS A 168 8.45 -17.32 14.29
N VAL A 169 7.48 -16.42 14.46
CA VAL A 169 6.64 -15.94 13.36
C VAL A 169 7.49 -15.30 12.25
N TYR A 170 8.38 -14.36 12.61
CA TYR A 170 9.25 -13.70 11.63
C TYR A 170 10.30 -14.65 11.05
N GLN A 171 10.81 -15.63 11.80
CA GLN A 171 11.66 -16.70 11.26
C GLN A 171 10.93 -17.50 10.19
N PHE A 172 9.71 -17.97 10.48
CA PHE A 172 8.90 -18.69 9.50
C PHE A 172 8.62 -17.84 8.26
N MET A 173 8.23 -16.59 8.45
CA MET A 173 7.98 -15.66 7.33
C MET A 173 9.23 -15.40 6.49
N SER A 174 10.42 -15.34 7.11
CA SER A 174 11.68 -15.16 6.38
C SER A 174 11.98 -16.34 5.46
N ILE A 175 11.72 -17.58 5.89
CA ILE A 175 11.89 -18.80 5.09
C ILE A 175 11.00 -18.76 3.83
N LEU A 176 9.80 -18.17 3.93
CA LEU A 176 8.90 -18.05 2.78
C LEU A 176 9.46 -17.18 1.64
N MET A 177 10.52 -16.40 1.86
CA MET A 177 11.24 -15.72 0.78
C MET A 177 11.87 -16.70 -0.22
N ILE A 178 12.12 -17.97 0.17
CA ILE A 178 12.58 -19.01 -0.73
C ILE A 178 11.59 -19.23 -1.89
N VAL A 179 10.29 -19.02 -1.66
CA VAL A 179 9.27 -19.09 -2.71
C VAL A 179 9.58 -18.10 -3.84
N GLY A 180 9.99 -16.88 -3.49
CA GLY A 180 10.42 -15.88 -4.45
C GLY A 180 11.72 -16.27 -5.19
N MET A 181 12.68 -16.84 -4.47
CA MET A 181 13.94 -17.32 -5.08
C MET A 181 13.67 -18.43 -6.11
N LEU A 182 12.74 -19.34 -5.83
CA LEU A 182 12.24 -20.30 -6.82
C LEU A 182 11.61 -19.61 -8.03
N GLY A 183 10.86 -18.53 -7.80
CA GLY A 183 10.32 -17.68 -8.86
C GLY A 183 11.40 -17.11 -9.79
N VAL A 184 12.54 -16.67 -9.24
CA VAL A 184 13.71 -16.22 -10.04
C VAL A 184 14.31 -17.35 -10.87
N ILE A 185 14.44 -18.53 -10.29
CA ILE A 185 15.01 -19.72 -11.00
C ILE A 185 14.14 -20.09 -12.19
N ILE A 186 12.82 -20.13 -11.98
CA ILE A 186 11.84 -20.48 -13.01
C ILE A 186 11.75 -19.41 -14.10
N SER A 187 11.92 -18.14 -13.76
CA SER A 187 11.81 -17.03 -14.71
C SER A 187 12.95 -17.01 -15.72
N HIS A 188 12.67 -16.56 -16.94
CA HIS A 188 13.68 -16.34 -17.97
C HIS A 188 14.22 -14.92 -17.88
N GLU A 189 15.54 -14.76 -18.03
CA GLU A 189 16.14 -13.43 -18.21
C GLU A 189 15.78 -12.91 -19.60
N PRO A 190 15.32 -11.68 -19.73
CA PRO A 190 15.03 -11.09 -21.04
C PRO A 190 16.33 -10.91 -21.83
N ILE A 191 16.25 -11.16 -23.14
CA ILE A 191 17.35 -10.83 -24.05
C ILE A 191 17.46 -9.31 -24.06
N ASN A 192 18.62 -8.76 -23.67
CA ASN A 192 18.88 -7.32 -23.63
C ASN A 192 18.50 -6.65 -24.96
N LYS A 193 17.33 -6.06 -25.02
CA LYS A 193 17.05 -4.99 -25.97
C LYS A 193 17.51 -3.72 -25.28
N GLU A 194 18.49 -3.02 -25.84
CA GLU A 194 18.81 -1.65 -25.45
C GLU A 194 17.57 -0.82 -25.66
N ILE A 195 16.78 -0.67 -24.61
CA ILE A 195 15.68 0.31 -24.60
C ILE A 195 16.39 1.66 -24.46
N ALA A 196 16.30 2.49 -25.49
CA ALA A 196 16.77 3.88 -25.45
C ALA A 196 16.14 4.54 -24.22
N ILE A 197 16.92 4.73 -23.16
CA ILE A 197 16.49 5.37 -21.92
C ILE A 197 16.36 6.85 -22.26
N LEU A 198 15.14 7.31 -22.59
CA LEU A 198 14.81 8.73 -22.49
C LEU A 198 15.25 9.19 -21.10
N ARG A 199 16.00 10.29 -21.04
CA ARG A 199 16.41 10.84 -19.75
C ARG A 199 15.16 11.10 -18.91
N MET A 200 15.09 10.44 -17.76
CA MET A 200 13.89 10.40 -16.89
C MET A 200 13.50 11.80 -16.41
N ASP A 201 14.49 12.68 -16.21
CA ASP A 201 14.32 14.09 -15.87
C ASP A 201 13.56 14.86 -16.95
N GLU A 202 13.88 14.65 -18.23
CA GLU A 202 13.19 15.27 -19.36
C GLU A 202 11.76 14.75 -19.50
N ALA A 203 11.55 13.43 -19.37
CA ALA A 203 10.23 12.83 -19.47
C ALA A 203 9.29 13.31 -18.35
N LEU A 204 9.80 13.42 -17.13
CA LEU A 204 9.05 13.96 -15.99
C LEU A 204 8.69 15.43 -16.21
N LEU A 205 9.68 16.26 -16.57
CA LEU A 205 9.46 17.68 -16.78
C LEU A 205 8.45 17.95 -17.92
N LEU A 206 8.56 17.23 -19.03
CA LEU A 206 7.63 17.35 -20.15
C LEU A 206 6.22 16.90 -19.77
N SER A 207 6.10 15.84 -18.96
CA SER A 207 4.82 15.36 -18.46
C SER A 207 4.14 16.36 -17.53
N PHE A 208 4.89 17.04 -16.65
CA PHE A 208 4.38 18.12 -15.81
C PHE A 208 3.92 19.31 -16.66
N LYS A 209 4.75 19.76 -17.61
CA LYS A 209 4.41 20.87 -18.51
C LYS A 209 3.13 20.56 -19.30
N ASP A 210 3.00 19.36 -19.84
CA ASP A 210 1.79 18.94 -20.58
C ASP A 210 0.55 18.95 -19.68
N PHE A 211 0.65 18.49 -18.43
CA PHE A 211 -0.46 18.49 -17.48
C PHE A 211 -0.93 19.93 -17.18
N PHE A 212 -0.01 20.82 -16.84
CA PHE A 212 -0.34 22.21 -16.56
C PHE A 212 -0.82 22.98 -17.80
N HIS A 213 -0.32 22.65 -18.99
CA HIS A 213 -0.77 23.26 -20.25
C HIS A 213 -2.21 22.85 -20.60
N ARG A 214 -2.58 21.56 -20.37
CA ARG A 214 -3.93 21.07 -20.69
C ARG A 214 -5.01 21.60 -19.74
N PHE A 215 -4.71 21.69 -18.47
CA PHE A 215 -5.71 22.07 -17.46
C PHE A 215 -5.62 23.54 -17.02
N GLY A 216 -4.55 24.24 -17.37
CA GLY A 216 -4.25 25.55 -16.81
C GLY A 216 -3.78 25.45 -15.34
N ILE A 217 -3.13 26.51 -14.84
CA ILE A 217 -2.44 26.46 -13.54
C ILE A 217 -3.39 26.23 -12.37
N TRP A 218 -4.54 26.89 -12.36
CA TRP A 218 -5.51 26.81 -11.26
C TRP A 218 -6.22 25.46 -11.19
N THR A 219 -6.71 24.95 -12.32
CA THR A 219 -7.36 23.64 -12.37
C THR A 219 -6.37 22.51 -12.13
N ALA A 220 -5.15 22.61 -12.65
CA ALA A 220 -4.09 21.64 -12.38
C ALA A 220 -3.73 21.59 -10.88
N ALA A 221 -3.58 22.74 -10.23
CA ALA A 221 -3.32 22.83 -8.79
C ALA A 221 -4.48 22.23 -7.98
N LEU A 222 -5.73 22.55 -8.34
CA LEU A 222 -6.93 21.98 -7.70
C LEU A 222 -6.97 20.46 -7.85
N LEU A 223 -6.69 19.93 -9.05
CA LEU A 223 -6.65 18.49 -9.30
C LEU A 223 -5.54 17.80 -8.50
N LEU A 224 -4.34 18.36 -8.44
CA LEU A 224 -3.25 17.81 -7.63
C LEU A 224 -3.58 17.82 -6.14
N LEU A 225 -4.22 18.88 -5.64
CA LEU A 225 -4.65 18.96 -4.25
C LEU A 225 -5.77 17.94 -3.96
N LEU A 226 -6.74 17.79 -4.88
CA LEU A 226 -7.78 16.78 -4.77
C LEU A 226 -7.18 15.37 -4.74
N ILE A 227 -6.29 15.04 -5.67
CA ILE A 227 -5.62 13.74 -5.72
C ILE A 227 -4.86 13.45 -4.42
N SER A 228 -4.15 14.45 -3.88
CA SER A 228 -3.34 14.34 -2.67
C SER A 228 -4.18 14.12 -1.40
N THR A 229 -5.39 14.67 -1.37
CA THR A 229 -6.27 14.61 -0.18
C THR A 229 -7.27 13.47 -0.22
N TYR A 230 -7.61 12.95 -1.41
CA TYR A 230 -8.69 11.98 -1.59
C TYR A 230 -8.48 10.66 -0.84
N ARG A 231 -7.23 10.21 -0.69
CA ARG A 231 -6.89 8.99 0.06
C ARG A 231 -6.19 9.26 1.39
N LEU A 232 -6.15 10.53 1.81
CA LEU A 232 -5.43 10.94 3.01
C LEU A 232 -5.93 10.18 4.25
N THR A 233 -7.24 10.12 4.44
CA THR A 233 -7.90 9.43 5.56
C THR A 233 -7.47 7.98 5.69
N ASP A 234 -7.63 7.18 4.62
CA ASP A 234 -7.29 5.75 4.62
C ASP A 234 -5.81 5.51 4.94
N ILE A 235 -4.94 6.36 4.37
CA ILE A 235 -3.49 6.18 4.51
C ILE A 235 -3.04 6.60 5.92
N VAL A 236 -3.63 7.64 6.51
CA VAL A 236 -3.30 8.09 7.88
C VAL A 236 -3.85 7.13 8.93
N MET A 237 -5.04 6.59 8.73
CA MET A 237 -5.64 5.59 9.62
C MET A 237 -4.87 4.26 9.59
N GLY A 238 -4.33 3.88 8.43
CA GLY A 238 -3.80 2.54 8.18
C GLY A 238 -2.85 1.97 9.24
N PRO A 239 -1.80 2.69 9.70
CA PRO A 239 -0.89 2.21 10.74
C PRO A 239 -1.55 1.94 12.08
N MET A 240 -2.65 2.63 12.38
CA MET A 240 -3.35 2.58 13.67
C MET A 240 -4.46 1.52 13.70
N ALA A 241 -4.81 0.89 12.58
CA ALA A 241 -5.88 -0.11 12.55
C ALA A 241 -5.56 -1.33 13.42
N MET A 242 -4.37 -1.91 13.29
CA MET A 242 -3.96 -3.09 14.10
C MET A 242 -3.80 -2.75 15.58
N PRO A 243 -3.11 -1.66 15.98
CA PRO A 243 -3.09 -1.21 17.37
C PRO A 243 -4.49 -1.01 17.96
N PHE A 244 -5.41 -0.39 17.23
CA PHE A 244 -6.80 -0.21 17.68
C PHE A 244 -7.49 -1.54 17.99
N TYR A 245 -7.41 -2.52 17.10
CA TYR A 245 -8.06 -3.82 17.33
C TYR A 245 -7.50 -4.54 18.58
N LEU A 246 -6.18 -4.49 18.78
CA LEU A 246 -5.53 -5.06 19.95
C LEU A 246 -5.93 -4.32 21.24
N ASP A 247 -5.98 -2.97 21.20
CA ASP A 247 -6.38 -2.15 22.34
C ASP A 247 -7.84 -2.35 22.73
N MET A 248 -8.70 -2.70 21.77
CA MET A 248 -10.10 -3.07 22.02
C MET A 248 -10.24 -4.50 22.59
N GLY A 249 -9.14 -5.24 22.76
CA GLY A 249 -9.12 -6.57 23.39
C GLY A 249 -9.40 -7.72 22.44
N PHE A 250 -9.38 -7.54 21.13
CA PHE A 250 -9.50 -8.64 20.17
C PHE A 250 -8.19 -9.43 20.07
N THR A 251 -8.31 -10.75 19.99
CA THR A 251 -7.17 -11.65 19.80
C THR A 251 -6.58 -11.51 18.39
N LYS A 252 -5.29 -11.82 18.26
CA LYS A 252 -4.61 -11.81 16.95
C LYS A 252 -5.26 -12.80 15.97
N THR A 253 -5.74 -13.93 16.46
CA THR A 253 -6.47 -14.93 15.66
C THR A 253 -7.80 -14.38 15.14
N GLU A 254 -8.59 -13.68 15.96
CA GLU A 254 -9.83 -13.04 15.52
C GLU A 254 -9.56 -11.99 14.45
N ILE A 255 -8.58 -11.12 14.66
CA ILE A 255 -8.17 -10.11 13.68
C ILE A 255 -7.72 -10.78 12.36
N GLY A 256 -6.86 -11.80 12.44
CA GLY A 256 -6.37 -12.54 11.29
C GLY A 256 -7.50 -13.22 10.50
N ALA A 257 -8.48 -13.80 11.17
CA ALA A 257 -9.65 -14.41 10.57
C ALA A 257 -10.54 -13.37 9.86
N LEU A 258 -10.76 -12.19 10.47
CA LEU A 258 -11.50 -11.09 9.87
C LEU A 258 -10.86 -10.58 8.58
N VAL A 259 -9.54 -10.37 8.58
CA VAL A 259 -8.80 -9.94 7.39
C VAL A 259 -8.91 -10.98 6.28
N LYS A 260 -8.80 -12.27 6.60
CA LYS A 260 -8.88 -13.37 5.62
C LYS A 260 -10.25 -13.52 4.99
N THR A 261 -11.32 -13.30 5.72
CA THR A 261 -12.70 -13.60 5.29
C THR A 261 -13.47 -12.33 4.94
N VAL A 262 -13.82 -11.54 5.94
CA VAL A 262 -14.73 -10.40 5.80
C VAL A 262 -14.10 -9.28 4.99
N ALA A 263 -12.87 -8.86 5.34
CA ALA A 263 -12.22 -7.74 4.65
C ALA A 263 -11.96 -8.05 3.17
N LEU A 264 -11.51 -9.27 2.84
CA LEU A 264 -11.27 -9.67 1.46
C LEU A 264 -12.57 -9.70 0.65
N ALA A 265 -13.62 -10.37 1.16
CA ALA A 265 -14.91 -10.48 0.45
C ALA A 265 -15.54 -9.09 0.24
N ALA A 266 -15.53 -8.26 1.28
CA ALA A 266 -16.10 -6.92 1.22
C ALA A 266 -15.33 -5.99 0.25
N SER A 267 -13.99 -6.05 0.22
CA SER A 267 -13.20 -5.26 -0.72
C SER A 267 -13.47 -5.66 -2.17
N ILE A 268 -13.64 -6.95 -2.46
CA ILE A 268 -14.02 -7.44 -3.79
C ILE A 268 -15.39 -6.90 -4.18
N ALA A 269 -16.39 -6.97 -3.29
CA ALA A 269 -17.71 -6.39 -3.53
C ALA A 269 -17.61 -4.87 -3.81
N GLY A 270 -16.79 -4.15 -3.05
CA GLY A 270 -16.50 -2.73 -3.27
C GLY A 270 -15.94 -2.44 -4.65
N PHE A 271 -15.02 -3.27 -5.17
CA PHE A 271 -14.49 -3.12 -6.54
C PHE A 271 -15.58 -3.22 -7.59
N PHE A 272 -16.49 -4.20 -7.49
CA PHE A 272 -17.59 -4.36 -8.44
C PHE A 272 -18.58 -3.19 -8.37
N VAL A 273 -18.96 -2.76 -7.17
CA VAL A 273 -19.85 -1.61 -6.99
C VAL A 273 -19.19 -0.33 -7.51
N GLY A 274 -17.89 -0.12 -7.27
CA GLY A 274 -17.14 1.00 -7.84
C GLY A 274 -17.18 1.02 -9.36
N GLY A 275 -16.96 -0.13 -10.00
CA GLY A 275 -17.09 -0.28 -11.45
C GLY A 275 -18.51 0.04 -11.97
N TYR A 276 -19.54 -0.42 -11.25
CA TYR A 276 -20.93 -0.10 -11.56
C TYR A 276 -21.23 1.41 -11.46
N LEU A 277 -20.75 2.08 -10.40
CA LEU A 277 -20.95 3.52 -10.22
C LEU A 277 -20.27 4.32 -11.34
N ILE A 278 -19.04 3.99 -11.71
CA ILE A 278 -18.31 4.66 -12.80
C ILE A 278 -19.07 4.52 -14.14
N LYS A 279 -19.69 3.38 -14.37
CA LYS A 279 -20.45 3.13 -15.62
C LYS A 279 -21.74 3.94 -15.68
N ASN A 280 -22.43 4.16 -14.55
CA ASN A 280 -23.80 4.68 -14.52
C ASN A 280 -23.90 6.11 -13.98
N LEU A 281 -22.86 6.66 -13.36
CA LEU A 281 -22.83 8.01 -12.78
C LEU A 281 -21.73 8.84 -13.39
N LEU A 282 -21.85 10.15 -13.26
CA LEU A 282 -20.73 11.07 -13.52
C LEU A 282 -19.58 10.74 -12.59
N LEU A 283 -18.35 10.74 -13.10
CA LEU A 283 -17.13 10.39 -12.34
C LEU A 283 -16.98 11.24 -11.06
N THR A 284 -17.33 12.52 -11.10
CA THR A 284 -17.35 13.40 -9.92
C THR A 284 -18.36 12.96 -8.87
N THR A 285 -19.52 12.45 -9.28
CA THR A 285 -20.54 11.90 -8.35
C THR A 285 -20.06 10.59 -7.75
N ALA A 286 -19.40 9.72 -8.53
CA ALA A 286 -18.77 8.51 -8.01
C ALA A 286 -17.66 8.82 -7.00
N LEU A 287 -16.81 9.83 -7.26
CA LEU A 287 -15.81 10.31 -6.31
C LEU A 287 -16.43 10.80 -5.00
N LEU A 288 -17.52 11.58 -5.06
CA LEU A 288 -18.25 12.02 -3.86
C LEU A 288 -18.81 10.83 -3.07
N ALA A 289 -19.39 9.85 -3.74
CA ALA A 289 -19.92 8.64 -3.09
C ALA A 289 -18.80 7.84 -2.39
N GLY A 290 -17.64 7.68 -3.05
CA GLY A 290 -16.48 7.01 -2.47
C GLY A 290 -15.91 7.77 -1.25
N GLY A 291 -15.70 9.07 -1.37
CA GLY A 291 -15.21 9.90 -0.26
C GLY A 291 -16.19 9.96 0.92
N ALA A 292 -17.50 10.01 0.65
CA ALA A 292 -18.54 9.94 1.70
C ALA A 292 -18.55 8.56 2.40
N ALA A 293 -18.35 7.47 1.65
CA ALA A 293 -18.26 6.14 2.24
C ALA A 293 -17.09 6.05 3.23
N VAL A 294 -15.89 6.56 2.88
CA VAL A 294 -14.73 6.59 3.78
C VAL A 294 -14.99 7.45 5.01
N LEU A 295 -15.61 8.62 4.84
CA LEU A 295 -16.00 9.48 5.98
C LEU A 295 -16.90 8.72 6.94
N VAL A 296 -17.94 8.07 6.42
CA VAL A 296 -18.93 7.35 7.23
C VAL A 296 -18.32 6.14 7.93
N THR A 297 -17.45 5.36 7.25
CA THR A 297 -16.80 4.20 7.88
C THR A 297 -15.88 4.62 9.03
N ASN A 298 -15.14 5.72 8.90
CA ASN A 298 -14.34 6.27 10.01
C ASN A 298 -15.20 6.74 11.18
N LEU A 299 -16.38 7.33 10.94
CA LEU A 299 -17.32 7.65 11.99
C LEU A 299 -17.86 6.40 12.71
N PHE A 300 -18.08 5.31 11.98
CA PHE A 300 -18.45 4.04 12.60
C PHE A 300 -17.34 3.45 13.46
N PHE A 301 -16.09 3.56 13.07
CA PHE A 301 -14.97 3.19 13.95
C PHE A 301 -14.98 4.02 15.24
N ALA A 302 -15.23 5.33 15.16
CA ALA A 302 -15.34 6.19 16.34
C ALA A 302 -16.48 5.78 17.28
N LEU A 303 -17.63 5.37 16.73
CA LEU A 303 -18.75 4.87 17.55
C LEU A 303 -18.39 3.56 18.26
N VAL A 304 -17.76 2.62 17.54
CA VAL A 304 -17.41 1.30 18.10
C VAL A 304 -16.30 1.39 19.12
N ALA A 305 -15.38 2.34 18.99
CA ALA A 305 -14.33 2.54 19.98
C ALA A 305 -14.89 2.80 21.40
N ASN A 306 -16.11 3.31 21.53
CA ASN A 306 -16.78 3.55 22.82
C ASN A 306 -17.66 2.39 23.29
N LEU A 307 -17.72 1.28 22.56
CA LEU A 307 -18.52 0.11 22.90
C LEU A 307 -17.62 -1.04 23.40
N ASP A 308 -18.22 -1.96 24.14
CA ASP A 308 -17.52 -3.18 24.55
C ASP A 308 -17.12 -4.02 23.34
N ALA A 309 -16.03 -4.76 23.48
CA ALA A 309 -15.50 -5.63 22.43
C ALA A 309 -16.57 -6.61 21.94
N ASN A 310 -16.94 -6.48 20.68
CA ASN A 310 -17.92 -7.33 20.02
C ASN A 310 -17.43 -7.72 18.63
N LEU A 311 -17.13 -9.00 18.43
CA LEU A 311 -16.57 -9.50 17.18
C LEU A 311 -17.52 -9.31 15.98
N SER A 312 -18.84 -9.43 16.19
CA SER A 312 -19.81 -9.22 15.11
C SER A 312 -19.83 -7.77 14.65
N LEU A 313 -19.74 -6.84 15.60
CA LEU A 313 -19.70 -5.41 15.34
C LEU A 313 -18.38 -5.02 14.66
N LEU A 314 -17.26 -5.54 15.14
CA LEU A 314 -15.96 -5.36 14.47
C LEU A 314 -15.99 -5.91 13.05
N SER A 315 -16.57 -7.11 12.84
CA SER A 315 -16.71 -7.72 11.52
C SER A 315 -17.51 -6.84 10.56
N LEU A 316 -18.61 -6.25 11.04
CA LEU A 316 -19.43 -5.34 10.25
C LEU A 316 -18.64 -4.11 9.82
N ILE A 317 -17.89 -3.48 10.73
CA ILE A 317 -17.16 -2.24 10.46
C ILE A 317 -15.95 -2.48 9.58
N VAL A 318 -15.16 -3.51 9.86
CA VAL A 318 -14.05 -3.92 9.00
C VAL A 318 -14.55 -4.29 7.60
N GLY A 319 -15.74 -4.91 7.51
CA GLY A 319 -16.41 -5.18 6.24
C GLY A 319 -16.79 -3.90 5.50
N LEU A 320 -17.46 -2.97 6.16
CA LEU A 320 -17.86 -1.68 5.57
C LEU A 320 -16.65 -0.86 5.13
N ASP A 321 -15.60 -0.80 5.94
CA ASP A 321 -14.36 -0.09 5.63
C ASP A 321 -13.63 -0.71 4.44
N SER A 322 -13.48 -2.03 4.43
CA SER A 322 -12.90 -2.76 3.30
C SER A 322 -13.70 -2.62 2.02
N PHE A 323 -15.03 -2.58 2.12
CA PHE A 323 -15.92 -2.28 1.01
C PHE A 323 -15.67 -0.86 0.48
N ALA A 324 -15.62 0.15 1.36
CA ALA A 324 -15.32 1.52 0.99
C ALA A 324 -13.94 1.65 0.35
N ALA A 325 -12.93 0.97 0.89
CA ALA A 325 -11.58 0.93 0.30
C ALA A 325 -11.56 0.34 -1.11
N GLY A 326 -12.31 -0.74 -1.36
CA GLY A 326 -12.48 -1.34 -2.69
C GLY A 326 -13.17 -0.38 -3.66
N LEU A 327 -14.27 0.23 -3.22
CA LEU A 327 -15.03 1.22 -3.97
C LEU A 327 -14.14 2.39 -4.40
N VAL A 328 -13.49 3.02 -3.44
CA VAL A 328 -12.59 4.18 -3.64
C VAL A 328 -11.42 3.79 -4.53
N GLY A 329 -10.84 2.60 -4.34
CA GLY A 329 -9.74 2.12 -5.17
C GLY A 329 -10.09 2.09 -6.66
N THR A 330 -11.26 1.54 -7.02
CA THR A 330 -11.73 1.46 -8.41
C THR A 330 -12.03 2.85 -8.99
N ILE A 331 -12.77 3.68 -8.25
CA ILE A 331 -13.14 5.03 -8.70
C ILE A 331 -11.89 5.89 -8.89
N ASN A 332 -10.93 5.79 -7.99
CA ASN A 332 -9.70 6.56 -8.05
C ASN A 332 -8.82 6.17 -9.24
N ILE A 333 -8.70 4.88 -9.56
CA ILE A 333 -8.00 4.43 -10.77
C ILE A 333 -8.63 5.04 -12.02
N ALA A 334 -9.95 5.02 -12.14
CA ALA A 334 -10.67 5.61 -13.26
C ALA A 334 -10.44 7.13 -13.33
N PHE A 335 -10.48 7.82 -12.20
CA PHE A 335 -10.22 9.26 -12.11
C PHE A 335 -8.80 9.60 -12.56
N LEU A 336 -7.78 8.95 -12.01
CA LEU A 336 -6.41 9.18 -12.40
C LEU A 336 -6.18 8.91 -13.89
N THR A 337 -6.77 7.83 -14.41
CA THR A 337 -6.68 7.47 -15.83
C THR A 337 -7.31 8.53 -16.73
N SER A 338 -8.42 9.16 -16.31
CA SER A 338 -9.09 10.22 -17.09
C SER A 338 -8.26 11.49 -17.21
N LEU A 339 -7.31 11.71 -16.31
CA LEU A 339 -6.44 12.90 -16.31
C LEU A 339 -5.17 12.72 -17.14
N VAL A 340 -4.86 11.48 -17.54
CA VAL A 340 -3.61 11.12 -18.20
C VAL A 340 -3.68 11.41 -19.71
N SER A 341 -2.62 12.01 -20.26
CA SER A 341 -2.45 12.21 -21.71
C SER A 341 -1.99 10.91 -22.38
N LYS A 342 -2.56 10.62 -23.56
CA LYS A 342 -2.12 9.49 -24.40
C LYS A 342 -0.63 9.58 -24.78
N LYS A 343 -0.06 10.80 -24.83
CA LYS A 343 1.34 11.03 -25.18
C LYS A 343 2.32 10.64 -24.08
N TYR A 344 1.92 10.74 -22.79
CA TYR A 344 2.77 10.51 -21.62
C TYR A 344 2.12 9.56 -20.63
N THR A 345 1.35 8.59 -21.09
CA THR A 345 0.46 7.74 -20.27
C THR A 345 1.14 7.17 -19.04
N ALA A 346 2.25 6.45 -19.18
CA ALA A 346 2.91 5.79 -18.07
C ALA A 346 3.52 6.78 -17.07
N VAL A 347 4.20 7.81 -17.55
CA VAL A 347 4.88 8.79 -16.71
C VAL A 347 3.87 9.65 -15.93
N GLN A 348 2.83 10.15 -16.60
CA GLN A 348 1.78 10.93 -15.92
C GLN A 348 1.00 10.10 -14.91
N TYR A 349 0.65 8.87 -15.24
CA TYR A 349 -0.04 7.99 -14.30
C TYR A 349 0.82 7.71 -13.05
N ALA A 350 2.10 7.40 -13.24
CA ALA A 350 3.04 7.20 -12.15
C ALA A 350 3.21 8.47 -11.28
N MET A 351 3.29 9.63 -11.92
CA MET A 351 3.37 10.92 -11.25
C MET A 351 2.13 11.19 -10.40
N LEU A 352 0.94 11.05 -10.97
CA LEU A 352 -0.33 11.30 -10.27
C LEU A 352 -0.54 10.31 -9.12
N THR A 353 -0.19 9.03 -9.29
CA THR A 353 -0.24 8.04 -8.20
C THR A 353 0.75 8.35 -7.08
N SER A 354 1.94 8.88 -7.40
CA SER A 354 2.90 9.33 -6.38
C SER A 354 2.37 10.54 -5.61
N PHE A 355 1.80 11.53 -6.29
CA PHE A 355 1.15 12.68 -5.64
C PHE A 355 0.00 12.26 -4.74
N MET A 356 -0.76 11.23 -5.10
CA MET A 356 -1.82 10.68 -4.27
C MET A 356 -1.30 10.05 -2.98
N MET A 357 -0.19 9.32 -3.06
CA MET A 357 0.29 8.51 -1.95
C MET A 357 1.23 9.25 -0.99
N LEU A 358 2.12 10.11 -1.52
CA LEU A 358 3.19 10.71 -0.74
C LEU A 358 2.70 11.55 0.45
N PRO A 359 1.73 12.49 0.30
CA PRO A 359 1.26 13.28 1.43
C PRO A 359 0.63 12.42 2.52
N GLY A 360 -0.25 11.48 2.13
CA GLY A 360 -0.87 10.56 3.08
C GLY A 360 0.16 9.73 3.85
N LYS A 361 1.16 9.18 3.18
CA LYS A 361 2.25 8.41 3.82
C LYS A 361 3.14 9.27 4.70
N PHE A 362 3.36 10.53 4.35
CA PHE A 362 4.09 11.45 5.23
C PHE A 362 3.29 11.73 6.51
N PHE A 363 2.00 12.09 6.37
CA PHE A 363 1.15 12.35 7.53
C PHE A 363 0.83 11.11 8.34
N SER A 364 0.86 9.90 7.77
CA SER A 364 0.64 8.65 8.51
C SER A 364 1.67 8.42 9.60
N GLY A 365 2.89 8.96 9.48
CA GLY A 365 3.89 8.92 10.54
C GLY A 365 3.44 9.63 11.83
N PHE A 366 2.59 10.64 11.71
CA PHE A 366 2.05 11.37 12.85
C PHE A 366 0.74 10.78 13.40
N SER A 367 0.20 9.74 12.77
CA SER A 367 -1.08 9.13 13.21
C SER A 367 -1.00 8.62 14.65
N GLY A 368 0.13 8.03 15.04
CA GLY A 368 0.36 7.56 16.40
C GLY A 368 0.47 8.70 17.41
N VAL A 369 1.10 9.84 17.04
CA VAL A 369 1.17 11.05 17.88
C VAL A 369 -0.26 11.56 18.18
N ILE A 370 -1.12 11.60 17.17
CA ILE A 370 -2.51 12.02 17.32
C ILE A 370 -3.28 11.06 18.23
N ALA A 371 -3.11 9.75 18.04
CA ALA A 371 -3.77 8.73 18.84
C ALA A 371 -3.29 8.76 20.31
N ASP A 372 -1.98 8.78 20.57
CA ASP A 372 -1.41 8.87 21.91
C ASP A 372 -1.87 10.15 22.64
N TYR A 373 -1.88 11.29 21.92
CA TYR A 373 -2.36 12.55 22.50
C TYR A 373 -3.79 12.41 23.00
N TYR A 374 -4.71 11.89 22.19
CA TYR A 374 -6.11 11.74 22.60
C TYR A 374 -6.27 10.71 23.72
N VAL A 375 -5.55 9.62 23.68
CA VAL A 375 -5.56 8.61 24.76
C VAL A 375 -5.00 9.19 26.06
N SER A 376 -3.98 10.05 26.01
CA SER A 376 -3.40 10.66 27.21
C SER A 376 -4.30 11.67 27.91
N ILE A 377 -5.16 12.36 27.17
CA ILE A 377 -6.10 13.38 27.73
C ILE A 377 -7.50 12.84 28.04
N SER A 378 -7.77 11.56 27.73
CA SER A 378 -9.07 10.92 27.93
C SER A 378 -8.90 9.45 28.37
N SER A 379 -9.89 8.62 28.12
CA SER A 379 -9.74 7.16 28.27
C SER A 379 -9.23 6.54 26.96
N LEU A 380 -8.76 5.28 27.03
CA LEU A 380 -8.34 4.52 25.85
C LEU A 380 -9.43 4.50 24.77
N GLN A 381 -10.67 4.18 25.14
CA GLN A 381 -11.80 4.10 24.22
C GLN A 381 -12.14 5.46 23.62
N THR A 382 -12.28 6.49 24.46
CA THR A 382 -12.59 7.86 24.02
C THR A 382 -11.46 8.45 23.16
N GLY A 383 -10.21 8.16 23.51
CA GLY A 383 -9.04 8.59 22.73
C GLY A 383 -9.04 8.02 21.31
N TRP A 384 -9.36 6.74 21.17
CA TRP A 384 -9.54 6.12 19.85
C TRP A 384 -10.72 6.72 19.09
N ALA A 385 -11.85 7.01 19.77
CA ALA A 385 -12.98 7.68 19.12
C ALA A 385 -12.57 9.06 18.57
N TYR A 386 -11.85 9.87 19.34
CA TYR A 386 -11.34 11.17 18.88
C TYR A 386 -10.35 11.04 17.71
N PHE A 387 -9.51 10.04 17.73
CA PHE A 387 -8.64 9.73 16.60
C PHE A 387 -9.44 9.48 15.32
N PHE A 388 -10.49 8.64 15.38
CA PHE A 388 -11.34 8.36 14.22
C PHE A 388 -12.20 9.55 13.79
N TYR A 389 -12.67 10.39 14.70
CA TYR A 389 -13.29 11.66 14.33
C TYR A 389 -12.33 12.58 13.58
N THR A 390 -11.07 12.63 14.01
CA THR A 390 -10.03 13.44 13.35
C THR A 390 -9.73 12.90 11.95
N THR A 391 -9.54 11.58 11.79
CA THR A 391 -9.31 10.98 10.47
C THR A 391 -10.54 11.10 9.56
N SER A 392 -11.75 10.96 10.09
CA SER A 392 -12.98 11.24 9.34
C SER A 392 -13.02 12.67 8.82
N ALA A 393 -12.67 13.66 9.65
CA ALA A 393 -12.62 15.06 9.27
C ALA A 393 -11.60 15.34 8.16
N MET A 394 -10.51 14.56 8.06
CA MET A 394 -9.51 14.67 6.99
C MET A 394 -10.07 14.36 5.61
N SER A 395 -11.22 13.70 5.48
CA SER A 395 -11.88 13.46 4.20
C SER A 395 -12.68 14.68 3.68
N ILE A 396 -13.05 15.62 4.57
CA ILE A 396 -13.88 16.79 4.22
C ILE A 396 -13.22 17.68 3.15
N PRO A 397 -11.93 18.03 3.24
CA PRO A 397 -11.27 18.81 2.19
C PRO A 397 -11.39 18.18 0.80
N ALA A 398 -11.23 16.88 0.66
CA ALA A 398 -11.37 16.19 -0.61
C ALA A 398 -12.82 16.30 -1.14
N LEU A 399 -13.83 16.11 -0.29
CA LEU A 399 -15.23 16.24 -0.69
C LEU A 399 -15.55 17.66 -1.16
N LEU A 400 -15.07 18.69 -0.46
CA LEU A 400 -15.22 20.09 -0.87
C LEU A 400 -14.54 20.37 -2.21
N LEU A 401 -13.30 19.87 -2.41
CA LEU A 401 -12.57 20.04 -3.66
C LEU A 401 -13.29 19.37 -4.84
N ILE A 402 -13.91 18.19 -4.63
CA ILE A 402 -14.73 17.54 -5.67
C ILE A 402 -15.94 18.41 -6.04
N MET A 403 -16.62 19.02 -5.04
CA MET A 403 -17.74 19.90 -5.30
C MET A 403 -17.32 21.15 -6.09
N VAL A 404 -16.18 21.76 -5.75
CA VAL A 404 -15.61 22.89 -6.48
C VAL A 404 -15.27 22.48 -7.91
N TYR A 405 -14.60 21.34 -8.10
CA TYR A 405 -14.25 20.82 -9.42
C TYR A 405 -15.49 20.53 -10.27
N LYS A 406 -16.53 19.93 -9.68
CA LYS A 406 -17.80 19.66 -10.36
C LYS A 406 -18.48 20.94 -10.86
N ASN A 407 -18.53 21.97 -10.01
CA ASN A 407 -19.17 23.24 -10.35
C ASN A 407 -18.40 24.01 -11.44
N SER A 408 -17.06 24.01 -11.42
CA SER A 408 -16.25 24.67 -12.45
C SER A 408 -16.40 24.03 -13.84
N HIS A 409 -16.72 22.74 -13.93
CA HIS A 409 -16.95 22.06 -15.21
C HIS A 409 -18.41 22.18 -15.69
N ALA A 410 -19.37 22.34 -14.79
CA ALA A 410 -20.76 22.56 -15.17
C ALA A 410 -20.98 23.95 -15.83
N THR A 411 -20.21 24.97 -15.43
CA THR A 411 -20.27 26.32 -15.99
C THR A 411 -19.60 26.47 -17.36
N HIS A 412 -18.77 25.53 -17.79
CA HIS A 412 -18.12 25.52 -19.12
C HIS A 412 -18.87 24.67 -20.15
N SER A 413 -19.89 23.92 -19.74
CA SER A 413 -20.72 23.05 -20.60
C SER A 413 -22.12 23.64 -20.87
N SER A 414 -22.45 24.77 -20.31
CA SER A 414 -23.62 25.65 -20.59
C SER A 414 -23.20 26.84 -21.46
#